data_a03f741f1b5840b7823fab13e7485917
#
_entry.id   a03f741f1b5840b7823fab13e7485917
#
_cell.length_a   1.000
_cell.length_b   1.000
_cell.length_c   1.000
_cell.angle_alpha   90.00
_cell.angle_beta   90.00
_cell.angle_gamma   90.00
#
_symmetry.space_group_name_H-M   'P 1'
#
loop_
_entity.id
_entity.type
_entity.pdbx_description
1 polymer ?
#
loop_
_entity_poly.entity_id
_entity_poly.type
_entity_poly.pdbx_seq_one_letter_code
_entity_poly.pdbx_strand_id
1 'polypeptide(L)'
;MEKIVVIGGNAAGLSAASRAKRIDPRLLITVLEKFPEIAYSTCGLPYLLAKIVSADQLISYSPQTFEGERGIKVRNLVEVSAIVPARKRVEATNVETGEKLEFGFDRLLIATGVKARIPEIPGTNLKNVFSVISLQDALRIQEPLAAARRVAVIGAGYAGLEFAESLRALGKSVTVFERESHVMPSIDPDIAQIIDFELRRFGVEVFTTANVLAIVGSDGRVNGVKSATGLGVTPADLVLLDTGVQPNTELVRDTGIQVGLTGGIAVDDYMETNIPGIFAAGNCAETFCALRRRPVLSAIGTVAAKQGRVAGENLAGRRAKFRGSFGTTILKVFELGVARTGLSSREAAAERIRFAAARIEADDRTSYYPGARKVWIKLIVDRESRKLIGAQAAGYGDVSKRIDVAATAISGGMTIDDVAQLDLAYSPPYGSLWDPLLVAAQAVLRMVR
;
A
#
# COMPACT_ATOMS: atom_id res chain seq x y z
N MET A 1 24.07 -14.15 -24.75
CA MET A 1 23.38 -14.11 -23.42
C MET A 1 22.36 -12.98 -23.47
N GLU A 2 21.13 -13.27 -23.07
CA GLU A 2 20.02 -12.32 -23.14
C GLU A 2 20.19 -11.24 -22.07
N LYS A 3 20.00 -9.97 -22.46
CA LYS A 3 20.15 -8.79 -21.59
C LYS A 3 18.79 -8.34 -21.07
N ILE A 4 18.65 -8.27 -19.77
CA ILE A 4 17.44 -7.74 -19.10
C ILE A 4 17.80 -6.46 -18.35
N VAL A 5 17.06 -5.40 -18.63
CA VAL A 5 17.12 -4.16 -17.85
C VAL A 5 15.89 -4.08 -16.96
N VAL A 6 16.10 -3.72 -15.70
CA VAL A 6 15.04 -3.50 -14.71
C VAL A 6 15.13 -2.06 -14.21
N ILE A 7 14.08 -1.28 -14.38
CA ILE A 7 14.00 0.10 -13.89
C ILE A 7 13.29 0.12 -12.55
N GLY A 8 14.01 0.37 -11.49
CA GLY A 8 13.54 0.41 -10.09
C GLY A 8 14.07 -0.73 -9.24
N GLY A 9 14.77 -0.37 -8.16
CA GLY A 9 15.52 -1.25 -7.24
C GLY A 9 14.78 -1.59 -5.95
N ASN A 10 13.44 -1.66 -5.96
CA ASN A 10 12.68 -2.03 -4.76
C ASN A 10 11.78 -3.26 -5.03
N ALA A 11 10.69 -3.47 -4.27
CA ALA A 11 9.91 -4.69 -4.13
C ALA A 11 9.65 -5.44 -5.46
N ALA A 12 9.08 -4.79 -6.48
CA ALA A 12 8.75 -5.44 -7.74
C ALA A 12 9.99 -5.74 -8.58
N GLY A 13 10.88 -4.74 -8.77
CA GLY A 13 12.07 -4.88 -9.61
C GLY A 13 13.03 -5.95 -9.10
N LEU A 14 13.36 -5.93 -7.80
CA LEU A 14 14.28 -6.91 -7.22
C LEU A 14 13.67 -8.31 -7.13
N SER A 15 12.35 -8.42 -6.88
CA SER A 15 11.64 -9.70 -6.93
C SER A 15 11.70 -10.32 -8.33
N ALA A 16 11.52 -9.51 -9.38
CA ALA A 16 11.60 -9.95 -10.75
C ALA A 16 13.03 -10.35 -11.14
N ALA A 17 14.01 -9.48 -10.89
CA ALA A 17 15.41 -9.75 -11.17
C ALA A 17 15.91 -11.03 -10.51
N SER A 18 15.65 -11.18 -9.19
CA SER A 18 16.01 -12.39 -8.43
C SER A 18 15.31 -13.64 -8.95
N ARG A 19 14.03 -13.53 -9.34
CA ARG A 19 13.29 -14.67 -9.87
C ARG A 19 13.77 -15.09 -11.23
N ALA A 20 14.00 -14.14 -12.15
CA ALA A 20 14.52 -14.40 -13.47
C ALA A 20 15.90 -15.06 -13.42
N LYS A 21 16.81 -14.51 -12.62
CA LYS A 21 18.18 -15.04 -12.44
C LYS A 21 18.20 -16.46 -11.86
N ARG A 22 17.26 -16.76 -10.94
CA ARG A 22 17.14 -18.12 -10.37
C ARG A 22 16.63 -19.14 -11.39
N ILE A 23 15.82 -18.71 -12.38
CA ILE A 23 15.29 -19.58 -13.45
C ILE A 23 16.34 -19.85 -14.51
N ASP A 24 17.00 -18.79 -14.98
CA ASP A 24 18.14 -18.90 -15.91
C ASP A 24 19.33 -18.08 -15.41
N PRO A 25 20.33 -18.74 -14.81
CA PRO A 25 21.53 -18.07 -14.31
C PRO A 25 22.39 -17.39 -15.39
N ARG A 26 22.18 -17.70 -16.67
CA ARG A 26 22.93 -17.11 -17.79
C ARG A 26 22.45 -15.70 -18.16
N LEU A 27 21.27 -15.30 -17.72
CA LEU A 27 20.72 -13.97 -17.98
C LEU A 27 21.64 -12.86 -17.45
N LEU A 28 21.87 -11.85 -18.27
CA LEU A 28 22.60 -10.65 -17.88
C LEU A 28 21.57 -9.60 -17.42
N ILE A 29 21.39 -9.49 -16.10
CA ILE A 29 20.39 -8.61 -15.52
C ILE A 29 21.08 -7.38 -14.93
N THR A 30 20.59 -6.19 -15.31
CA THR A 30 21.01 -4.91 -14.75
C THR A 30 19.80 -4.19 -14.15
N VAL A 31 19.88 -3.86 -12.87
CA VAL A 31 18.89 -3.04 -12.16
C VAL A 31 19.38 -1.60 -12.14
N LEU A 32 18.54 -0.65 -12.54
CA LEU A 32 18.80 0.78 -12.52
C LEU A 32 17.94 1.41 -11.41
N GLU A 33 18.57 2.10 -10.47
CA GLU A 33 17.89 2.77 -9.37
C GLU A 33 18.43 4.20 -9.22
N LYS A 34 17.53 5.17 -9.11
CA LYS A 34 17.91 6.59 -9.00
C LYS A 34 18.40 6.99 -7.61
N PHE A 35 18.02 6.24 -6.59
CA PHE A 35 18.43 6.48 -5.22
C PHE A 35 19.68 5.69 -4.85
N PRO A 36 20.41 6.09 -3.78
CA PRO A 36 21.55 5.34 -3.28
C PRO A 36 21.16 3.94 -2.79
N GLU A 37 20.01 3.82 -2.12
CA GLU A 37 19.54 2.60 -1.49
C GLU A 37 18.58 1.82 -2.39
N ILE A 38 18.70 0.50 -2.31
CA ILE A 38 17.77 -0.48 -2.88
C ILE A 38 17.16 -1.33 -1.76
N ALA A 39 16.17 -2.15 -2.09
CA ALA A 39 15.66 -3.19 -1.19
C ALA A 39 15.24 -2.68 0.20
N TYR A 40 14.74 -1.47 0.31
CA TYR A 40 14.26 -0.94 1.58
C TYR A 40 12.75 -1.06 1.76
N SER A 41 12.30 -1.16 3.02
CA SER A 41 10.90 -1.23 3.39
C SER A 41 10.26 0.16 3.43
N THR A 42 9.42 0.48 2.45
CA THR A 42 8.62 1.73 2.47
C THR A 42 7.56 1.70 3.58
N CYS A 43 7.04 0.51 3.94
CA CYS A 43 6.10 0.36 5.05
C CYS A 43 6.75 0.62 6.42
N GLY A 44 8.08 0.66 6.50
CA GLY A 44 8.83 0.99 7.72
C GLY A 44 9.03 2.49 7.95
N LEU A 45 8.69 3.35 6.99
CA LEU A 45 8.95 4.79 7.08
C LEU A 45 8.24 5.48 8.26
N PRO A 46 6.97 5.15 8.61
CA PRO A 46 6.36 5.67 9.82
C PRO A 46 7.14 5.28 11.09
N TYR A 47 7.62 4.05 11.18
CA TYR A 47 8.41 3.56 12.32
C TYR A 47 9.80 4.19 12.40
N LEU A 48 10.41 4.51 11.24
CA LEU A 48 11.65 5.31 11.19
C LEU A 48 11.42 6.71 11.76
N LEU A 49 10.35 7.39 11.38
CA LEU A 49 10.00 8.70 11.92
C LEU A 49 9.72 8.64 13.43
N ALA A 50 9.07 7.58 13.90
CA ALA A 50 8.84 7.33 15.32
C ALA A 50 10.10 6.93 16.11
N LYS A 51 11.25 6.76 15.43
CA LYS A 51 12.51 6.27 15.99
C LYS A 51 12.43 4.86 16.62
N ILE A 52 11.48 4.04 16.16
CA ILE A 52 11.33 2.63 16.55
C ILE A 52 12.36 1.77 15.82
N VAL A 53 12.71 2.15 14.59
CA VAL A 53 13.74 1.52 13.78
C VAL A 53 14.69 2.56 13.20
N SER A 54 15.93 2.16 12.90
CA SER A 54 16.88 3.01 12.16
C SER A 54 16.73 2.85 10.64
N ALA A 55 17.31 3.77 9.86
CA ALA A 55 17.31 3.67 8.41
C ALA A 55 17.96 2.37 7.92
N ASP A 56 19.07 1.98 8.52
CA ASP A 56 19.82 0.76 8.17
C ASP A 56 18.97 -0.52 8.38
N GLN A 57 18.13 -0.54 9.42
CA GLN A 57 17.24 -1.68 9.67
C GLN A 57 16.13 -1.81 8.61
N LEU A 58 15.81 -0.75 7.88
CA LEU A 58 14.85 -0.80 6.77
C LEU A 58 15.45 -1.34 5.48
N ILE A 59 16.78 -1.33 5.33
CA ILE A 59 17.50 -1.74 4.13
C ILE A 59 17.87 -3.22 4.25
N SER A 60 17.27 -4.06 3.41
CA SER A 60 17.52 -5.50 3.42
C SER A 60 18.84 -5.87 2.70
N TYR A 61 19.24 -5.10 1.69
CA TYR A 61 20.43 -5.33 0.89
C TYR A 61 21.07 -4.01 0.46
N SER A 62 22.40 -3.92 0.57
CA SER A 62 23.15 -2.92 -0.19
C SER A 62 23.25 -3.33 -1.67
N PRO A 63 23.51 -2.39 -2.60
CA PRO A 63 23.75 -2.74 -4.00
C PRO A 63 24.85 -3.80 -4.15
N GLN A 64 25.97 -3.65 -3.44
CA GLN A 64 27.13 -4.55 -3.50
C GLN A 64 26.77 -5.96 -2.97
N THR A 65 26.09 -6.04 -1.83
CA THR A 65 25.66 -7.33 -1.25
C THR A 65 24.69 -8.05 -2.19
N PHE A 66 23.72 -7.31 -2.75
CA PHE A 66 22.76 -7.87 -3.67
C PHE A 66 23.43 -8.37 -4.98
N GLU A 67 24.38 -7.61 -5.51
CA GLU A 67 25.14 -8.00 -6.69
C GLU A 67 25.97 -9.26 -6.42
N GLY A 68 26.71 -9.30 -5.30
CA GLY A 68 27.54 -10.43 -4.91
C GLY A 68 26.78 -11.73 -4.66
N GLU A 69 25.64 -11.66 -3.94
CA GLU A 69 24.85 -12.83 -3.61
C GLU A 69 23.97 -13.33 -4.75
N ARG A 70 23.48 -12.42 -5.63
CA ARG A 70 22.52 -12.74 -6.66
C ARG A 70 23.09 -12.83 -8.06
N GLY A 71 24.30 -12.32 -8.29
CA GLY A 71 24.90 -12.22 -9.63
C GLY A 71 24.11 -11.29 -10.57
N ILE A 72 23.49 -10.24 -10.00
CA ILE A 72 22.67 -9.26 -10.71
C ILE A 72 23.34 -7.90 -10.56
N LYS A 73 23.70 -7.25 -11.68
CA LYS A 73 24.29 -5.92 -11.64
C LYS A 73 23.31 -4.88 -11.10
N VAL A 74 23.76 -4.04 -10.19
CA VAL A 74 22.99 -2.91 -9.68
C VAL A 74 23.72 -1.61 -10.02
N ARG A 75 23.00 -0.69 -10.63
CA ARG A 75 23.44 0.67 -10.92
C ARG A 75 22.52 1.63 -10.16
N ASN A 76 22.87 1.90 -8.91
CA ASN A 76 22.23 2.93 -8.13
C ASN A 76 22.72 4.32 -8.54
N LEU A 77 22.03 5.38 -8.11
CA LEU A 77 22.29 6.77 -8.53
C LEU A 77 22.19 6.97 -10.05
N VAL A 78 21.40 6.12 -10.71
CA VAL A 78 21.17 6.17 -12.15
C VAL A 78 19.68 6.36 -12.42
N GLU A 79 19.31 7.57 -12.82
CA GLU A 79 17.93 7.91 -13.19
C GLU A 79 17.71 7.70 -14.68
N VAL A 80 16.78 6.80 -15.01
CA VAL A 80 16.35 6.58 -16.39
C VAL A 80 15.50 7.76 -16.82
N SER A 81 15.87 8.38 -17.94
CA SER A 81 15.20 9.56 -18.50
C SER A 81 14.36 9.26 -19.74
N ALA A 82 14.66 8.18 -20.47
CA ALA A 82 13.89 7.78 -21.64
C ALA A 82 13.96 6.26 -21.90
N ILE A 83 12.88 5.75 -22.46
CA ILE A 83 12.80 4.39 -23.03
C ILE A 83 12.62 4.54 -24.53
N VAL A 84 13.46 3.87 -25.33
CA VAL A 84 13.41 3.86 -26.80
C VAL A 84 13.12 2.44 -27.28
N PRO A 85 11.84 1.98 -27.30
CA PRO A 85 11.49 0.59 -27.59
C PRO A 85 11.99 0.09 -28.93
N ALA A 86 11.87 0.92 -29.99
CA ALA A 86 12.31 0.57 -31.36
C ALA A 86 13.80 0.27 -31.45
N ARG A 87 14.63 0.83 -30.56
CA ARG A 87 16.07 0.60 -30.50
C ARG A 87 16.47 -0.34 -29.36
N LYS A 88 15.51 -0.85 -28.62
CA LYS A 88 15.69 -1.70 -27.42
C LYS A 88 16.74 -1.14 -26.47
N ARG A 89 16.61 0.14 -26.11
CA ARG A 89 17.52 0.81 -25.16
C ARG A 89 16.77 1.72 -24.20
N VAL A 90 17.39 1.98 -23.07
CA VAL A 90 17.03 3.04 -22.13
C VAL A 90 18.16 4.05 -22.04
N GLU A 91 17.80 5.32 -21.94
CA GLU A 91 18.71 6.43 -21.70
C GLU A 91 18.60 6.84 -20.23
N ALA A 92 19.74 7.09 -19.61
CA ALA A 92 19.81 7.39 -18.18
C ALA A 92 20.89 8.44 -17.89
N THR A 93 20.86 8.96 -16.68
CA THR A 93 21.86 9.92 -16.20
C THR A 93 22.30 9.49 -14.82
N ASN A 94 23.61 9.46 -14.56
CA ASN A 94 24.11 9.36 -13.21
C ASN A 94 23.78 10.67 -12.47
N VAL A 95 23.04 10.58 -11.36
CA VAL A 95 22.50 11.76 -10.67
C VAL A 95 23.56 12.57 -9.90
N GLU A 96 24.71 11.96 -9.60
CA GLU A 96 25.81 12.64 -8.93
C GLU A 96 26.76 13.31 -9.92
N THR A 97 27.14 12.60 -10.99
CA THR A 97 28.17 13.07 -11.94
C THR A 97 27.56 13.80 -13.15
N GLY A 98 26.27 13.63 -13.41
CA GLY A 98 25.62 14.14 -14.63
C GLY A 98 25.96 13.34 -15.89
N GLU A 99 26.74 12.26 -15.79
CA GLU A 99 27.13 11.42 -16.91
C GLU A 99 25.92 10.81 -17.60
N LYS A 100 25.87 10.90 -18.93
CA LYS A 100 24.84 10.27 -19.76
C LYS A 100 25.20 8.82 -20.02
N LEU A 101 24.28 7.93 -19.76
CA LEU A 101 24.42 6.49 -19.85
C LEU A 101 23.37 5.90 -20.78
N GLU A 102 23.70 4.78 -21.42
CA GLU A 102 22.80 4.06 -22.29
C GLU A 102 22.89 2.56 -22.01
N PHE A 103 21.73 1.89 -21.89
CA PHE A 103 21.65 0.45 -21.63
C PHE A 103 20.77 -0.22 -22.69
N GLY A 104 21.35 -1.12 -23.47
CA GLY A 104 20.63 -1.97 -24.41
C GLY A 104 19.98 -3.15 -23.67
N PHE A 105 18.81 -3.57 -24.13
CA PHE A 105 18.09 -4.70 -23.56
C PHE A 105 17.50 -5.60 -24.64
N ASP A 106 17.35 -6.88 -24.34
CA ASP A 106 16.50 -7.81 -25.09
C ASP A 106 15.09 -7.79 -24.50
N ARG A 107 14.98 -7.72 -23.15
CA ARG A 107 13.73 -7.54 -22.40
C ARG A 107 13.89 -6.45 -21.34
N LEU A 108 12.77 -5.75 -21.06
CA LEU A 108 12.72 -4.64 -20.12
C LEU A 108 11.64 -4.86 -19.07
N LEU A 109 11.95 -4.55 -17.82
CA LEU A 109 10.94 -4.40 -16.77
C LEU A 109 10.88 -2.95 -16.28
N ILE A 110 9.69 -2.38 -16.28
CA ILE A 110 9.39 -1.07 -15.71
C ILE A 110 8.77 -1.29 -14.30
N ALA A 111 9.49 -0.89 -13.26
CA ALA A 111 9.10 -1.05 -11.86
C ALA A 111 9.31 0.27 -11.08
N THR A 112 8.94 1.39 -11.70
CA THR A 112 9.17 2.76 -11.24
C THR A 112 8.33 3.19 -10.03
N GLY A 113 7.38 2.36 -9.60
CA GLY A 113 6.56 2.60 -8.41
C GLY A 113 5.60 3.79 -8.55
N VAL A 114 5.45 4.54 -7.46
CA VAL A 114 4.51 5.66 -7.33
C VAL A 114 5.21 6.91 -6.81
N LYS A 115 4.57 8.05 -6.99
CA LYS A 115 4.87 9.31 -6.30
C LYS A 115 3.64 9.79 -5.51
N ALA A 116 3.86 10.66 -4.53
CA ALA A 116 2.77 11.28 -3.81
C ALA A 116 1.89 12.12 -4.74
N ARG A 117 0.59 12.04 -4.54
CA ARG A 117 -0.36 12.99 -5.15
C ARG A 117 -0.36 14.25 -4.30
N ILE A 118 0.15 15.33 -4.84
CA ILE A 118 0.09 16.63 -4.19
C ILE A 118 -1.24 17.28 -4.57
N PRO A 119 -2.08 17.70 -3.60
CA PRO A 119 -3.36 18.34 -3.89
C PRO A 119 -3.14 19.75 -4.47
N GLU A 120 -4.02 20.17 -5.36
CA GLU A 120 -4.00 21.50 -5.96
C GLU A 120 -4.64 22.53 -5.02
N ILE A 121 -4.01 22.76 -3.88
CA ILE A 121 -4.42 23.76 -2.89
C ILE A 121 -3.26 24.73 -2.62
N PRO A 122 -3.56 26.01 -2.30
CA PRO A 122 -2.52 26.98 -1.95
C PRO A 122 -1.66 26.51 -0.78
N GLY A 123 -0.36 26.78 -0.85
CA GLY A 123 0.60 26.56 0.23
C GLY A 123 1.27 25.19 0.29
N THR A 124 1.03 24.29 -0.68
CA THR A 124 1.71 22.98 -0.73
C THR A 124 3.22 23.08 -0.96
N ASN A 125 3.72 24.23 -1.42
CA ASN A 125 5.12 24.53 -1.65
C ASN A 125 5.81 25.27 -0.49
N LEU A 126 5.10 25.53 0.62
CA LEU A 126 5.68 26.17 1.79
C LEU A 126 6.72 25.26 2.46
N LYS A 127 7.72 25.86 3.13
CA LYS A 127 8.65 25.11 3.99
C LYS A 127 7.88 24.38 5.09
N ASN A 128 8.34 23.19 5.44
CA ASN A 128 7.70 22.28 6.40
C ASN A 128 6.36 21.68 5.92
N VAL A 129 6.12 21.64 4.61
CA VAL A 129 5.08 20.83 3.99
C VAL A 129 5.77 19.66 3.28
N PHE A 130 5.42 18.43 3.62
CA PHE A 130 6.07 17.22 3.12
C PHE A 130 5.06 16.16 2.70
N SER A 131 5.47 15.31 1.77
CA SER A 131 4.95 13.96 1.58
C SER A 131 6.07 12.96 1.84
N VAL A 132 5.76 11.79 2.37
CA VAL A 132 6.77 10.78 2.74
C VAL A 132 6.40 9.45 2.09
N ILE A 133 7.07 9.13 0.99
CA ILE A 133 6.89 7.89 0.23
C ILE A 133 8.22 7.19 -0.07
N SER A 134 9.35 7.82 0.19
CA SER A 134 10.69 7.27 0.01
C SER A 134 11.52 7.41 1.29
N LEU A 135 12.60 6.63 1.38
CA LEU A 135 13.55 6.75 2.49
C LEU A 135 14.16 8.16 2.56
N GLN A 136 14.47 8.75 1.39
CA GLN A 136 15.02 10.11 1.29
C GLN A 136 14.03 11.15 1.83
N ASP A 137 12.72 10.98 1.57
CA ASP A 137 11.70 11.88 2.14
C ASP A 137 11.68 11.77 3.67
N ALA A 138 11.73 10.53 4.20
CA ALA A 138 11.75 10.30 5.64
C ALA A 138 13.02 10.87 6.32
N LEU A 139 14.17 10.78 5.67
CA LEU A 139 15.41 11.38 6.18
C LEU A 139 15.34 12.90 6.15
N ARG A 140 14.85 13.49 5.07
CA ARG A 140 14.74 14.95 4.88
C ARG A 140 13.83 15.63 5.91
N ILE A 141 12.76 14.93 6.35
CA ILE A 141 11.80 15.50 7.31
C ILE A 141 12.28 15.45 8.77
N GLN A 142 13.29 14.64 9.12
CA GLN A 142 13.66 14.37 10.51
C GLN A 142 14.00 15.64 11.31
N GLU A 143 14.80 16.55 10.73
CA GLU A 143 15.19 17.79 11.39
C GLU A 143 14.01 18.75 11.56
N PRO A 144 13.22 19.10 10.51
CA PRO A 144 12.00 19.89 10.66
C PRO A 144 11.00 19.28 11.64
N LEU A 145 10.85 17.96 11.63
CA LEU A 145 9.98 17.24 12.54
C LEU A 145 10.43 17.33 13.98
N ALA A 146 11.73 17.26 14.25
CA ALA A 146 12.27 17.40 15.59
C ALA A 146 11.90 18.76 16.21
N ALA A 147 11.97 19.84 15.42
CA ALA A 147 11.61 21.20 15.84
C ALA A 147 10.11 21.46 15.96
N ALA A 148 9.27 20.75 15.21
CA ALA A 148 7.82 20.93 15.20
C ALA A 148 7.17 20.44 16.50
N ARG A 149 6.16 21.14 16.99
CA ARG A 149 5.31 20.72 18.12
C ARG A 149 3.95 20.25 17.66
N ARG A 150 3.36 20.97 16.70
CA ARG A 150 2.02 20.72 16.12
C ARG A 150 2.18 20.23 14.69
N VAL A 151 1.66 19.07 14.41
CA VAL A 151 1.74 18.46 13.08
C VAL A 151 0.32 18.21 12.57
N ALA A 152 0.03 18.73 11.37
CA ALA A 152 -1.18 18.41 10.65
C ALA A 152 -0.91 17.29 9.62
N VAL A 153 -1.77 16.27 9.60
CA VAL A 153 -1.77 15.22 8.60
C VAL A 153 -2.99 15.42 7.71
N ILE A 154 -2.79 15.59 6.41
CA ILE A 154 -3.86 15.74 5.43
C ILE A 154 -4.05 14.41 4.71
N GLY A 155 -5.16 13.73 5.00
CA GLY A 155 -5.50 12.38 4.60
C GLY A 155 -5.44 11.40 5.78
N ALA A 156 -6.53 10.64 5.96
CA ALA A 156 -6.65 9.59 6.98
C ALA A 156 -6.71 8.20 6.32
N GLY A 157 -5.88 7.98 5.31
CA GLY A 157 -5.63 6.67 4.71
C GLY A 157 -4.72 5.81 5.57
N TYR A 158 -4.23 4.69 5.01
CA TYR A 158 -3.32 3.76 5.71
C TYR A 158 -2.08 4.47 6.27
N ALA A 159 -1.32 5.15 5.42
CA ALA A 159 -0.08 5.80 5.82
C ALA A 159 -0.35 7.00 6.73
N GLY A 160 -1.39 7.79 6.47
CA GLY A 160 -1.77 8.94 7.31
C GLY A 160 -2.06 8.54 8.75
N LEU A 161 -2.71 7.40 8.96
CA LEU A 161 -2.99 6.87 10.31
C LEU A 161 -1.73 6.34 11.00
N GLU A 162 -0.85 5.64 10.27
CA GLU A 162 0.44 5.18 10.80
C GLU A 162 1.36 6.36 11.13
N PHE A 163 1.36 7.42 10.31
CA PHE A 163 2.06 8.66 10.64
C PHE A 163 1.47 9.35 11.87
N ALA A 164 0.14 9.41 12.00
CA ALA A 164 -0.49 10.01 13.18
C ALA A 164 -0.07 9.30 14.47
N GLU A 165 -0.03 7.96 14.49
CA GLU A 165 0.49 7.17 15.60
C GLU A 165 1.97 7.51 15.88
N SER A 166 2.80 7.47 14.82
CA SER A 166 4.24 7.74 14.94
C SER A 166 4.54 9.13 15.50
N LEU A 167 3.80 10.14 15.06
CA LEU A 167 3.92 11.52 15.54
C LEU A 167 3.49 11.66 17.00
N ARG A 168 2.41 10.97 17.40
CA ARG A 168 1.98 10.92 18.81
C ARG A 168 3.01 10.24 19.70
N ALA A 169 3.65 9.16 19.23
CA ALA A 169 4.73 8.48 19.93
C ALA A 169 5.92 9.42 20.19
N LEU A 170 6.17 10.40 19.30
CA LEU A 170 7.15 11.47 19.47
C LEU A 170 6.66 12.63 20.36
N GLY A 171 5.49 12.53 20.98
CA GLY A 171 4.91 13.57 21.82
C GLY A 171 4.39 14.81 21.09
N LYS A 172 4.19 14.73 19.76
CA LYS A 172 3.64 15.83 18.97
C LYS A 172 2.13 15.99 19.21
N SER A 173 1.62 17.22 19.11
CA SER A 173 0.20 17.47 18.94
C SER A 173 -0.17 17.19 17.50
N VAL A 174 -1.12 16.28 17.27
CA VAL A 174 -1.46 15.79 15.93
C VAL A 174 -2.91 16.10 15.62
N THR A 175 -3.15 16.74 14.47
CA THR A 175 -4.47 16.98 13.89
C THR A 175 -4.54 16.28 12.53
N VAL A 176 -5.55 15.46 12.32
CA VAL A 176 -5.80 14.74 11.06
C VAL A 176 -7.00 15.37 10.35
N PHE A 177 -6.84 15.69 9.06
CA PHE A 177 -7.91 16.19 8.19
C PHE A 177 -8.24 15.11 7.15
N GLU A 178 -9.49 14.67 7.13
CA GLU A 178 -10.00 13.73 6.14
C GLU A 178 -11.17 14.34 5.38
N ARG A 179 -11.11 14.28 4.05
CA ARG A 179 -12.15 14.82 3.17
C ARG A 179 -13.43 13.98 3.21
N GLU A 180 -13.29 12.67 3.31
CA GLU A 180 -14.42 11.75 3.38
C GLU A 180 -15.12 11.83 4.75
N SER A 181 -16.29 11.23 4.86
CA SER A 181 -17.13 11.27 6.07
C SER A 181 -16.56 10.50 7.27
N HIS A 182 -15.54 9.69 7.07
CA HIS A 182 -14.88 8.90 8.12
C HIS A 182 -13.41 8.63 7.76
N VAL A 183 -12.61 8.33 8.76
CA VAL A 183 -11.22 7.89 8.60
C VAL A 183 -11.16 6.56 7.85
N MET A 184 -10.03 6.30 7.18
CA MET A 184 -9.81 5.07 6.41
C MET A 184 -10.96 4.76 5.42
N PRO A 185 -11.15 5.59 4.38
CA PRO A 185 -12.31 5.49 3.47
C PRO A 185 -12.48 4.15 2.73
N SER A 186 -11.47 3.29 2.77
CA SER A 186 -11.51 1.93 2.21
C SER A 186 -12.29 0.93 3.07
N ILE A 187 -12.64 1.28 4.31
CA ILE A 187 -13.39 0.49 5.29
C ILE A 187 -14.80 1.06 5.43
N ASP A 188 -15.75 0.23 5.85
CA ASP A 188 -17.12 0.67 6.09
C ASP A 188 -17.22 1.56 7.36
N PRO A 189 -18.18 2.51 7.41
CA PRO A 189 -18.29 3.49 8.49
C PRO A 189 -18.39 2.90 9.89
N ASP A 190 -19.04 1.76 10.04
CA ASP A 190 -19.24 1.10 11.34
C ASP A 190 -17.95 0.49 11.92
N ILE A 191 -16.99 0.13 11.07
CA ILE A 191 -15.62 -0.24 11.50
C ILE A 191 -14.76 1.01 11.66
N ALA A 192 -14.91 2.00 10.77
CA ALA A 192 -14.15 3.24 10.83
C ALA A 192 -14.39 4.03 12.13
N GLN A 193 -15.61 3.96 12.72
CA GLN A 193 -15.90 4.55 14.01
C GLN A 193 -15.03 4.02 15.16
N ILE A 194 -14.65 2.74 15.10
CA ILE A 194 -13.76 2.13 16.10
C ILE A 194 -12.36 2.72 15.99
N ILE A 195 -11.92 2.98 14.75
CA ILE A 195 -10.62 3.61 14.47
C ILE A 195 -10.62 5.07 14.93
N ASP A 196 -11.68 5.83 14.63
CA ASP A 196 -11.81 7.23 15.06
C ASP A 196 -11.80 7.34 16.60
N PHE A 197 -12.51 6.44 17.29
CA PHE A 197 -12.48 6.35 18.76
C PHE A 197 -11.06 6.13 19.28
N GLU A 198 -10.30 5.20 18.67
CA GLU A 198 -8.93 4.91 19.06
C GLU A 198 -8.00 6.11 18.86
N LEU A 199 -8.08 6.78 17.71
CA LEU A 199 -7.31 7.99 17.42
C LEU A 199 -7.53 9.07 18.50
N ARG A 200 -8.80 9.35 18.84
CA ARG A 200 -9.18 10.33 19.85
C ARG A 200 -8.75 9.92 21.26
N ARG A 201 -8.85 8.63 21.59
CA ARG A 201 -8.36 8.06 22.85
C ARG A 201 -6.88 8.35 23.09
N PHE A 202 -6.08 8.34 22.01
CA PHE A 202 -4.65 8.70 22.05
C PHE A 202 -4.36 10.18 21.80
N GLY A 203 -5.38 11.04 21.85
CA GLY A 203 -5.23 12.49 21.76
C GLY A 203 -4.91 13.01 20.36
N VAL A 204 -5.31 12.27 19.32
CA VAL A 204 -5.31 12.78 17.95
C VAL A 204 -6.60 13.57 17.74
N GLU A 205 -6.49 14.79 17.27
CA GLU A 205 -7.65 15.58 16.84
C GLU A 205 -8.00 15.16 15.41
N VAL A 206 -9.25 14.78 15.17
CA VAL A 206 -9.70 14.27 13.86
C VAL A 206 -10.85 15.11 13.34
N PHE A 207 -10.67 15.67 12.14
CA PHE A 207 -11.71 16.34 11.37
C PHE A 207 -12.03 15.52 10.12
N THR A 208 -13.23 14.95 10.07
CA THR A 208 -13.78 14.30 8.88
C THR A 208 -14.68 15.28 8.11
N THR A 209 -15.02 14.94 6.86
CA THR A 209 -15.69 15.86 5.93
C THR A 209 -14.93 17.19 5.80
N ALA A 210 -13.63 17.16 6.09
CA ALA A 210 -12.78 18.32 6.19
C ALA A 210 -12.05 18.56 4.87
N ASN A 211 -12.71 19.27 3.95
CA ASN A 211 -12.03 19.72 2.74
C ASN A 211 -11.02 20.81 3.11
N VAL A 212 -9.73 20.49 3.00
CA VAL A 212 -8.66 21.48 3.21
C VAL A 212 -8.66 22.44 2.04
N LEU A 213 -8.81 23.74 2.35
CA LEU A 213 -8.87 24.82 1.38
C LEU A 213 -7.50 25.43 1.08
N ALA A 214 -6.63 25.46 2.08
CA ALA A 214 -5.28 26.00 1.94
C ALA A 214 -4.38 25.55 3.10
N ILE A 215 -3.10 25.45 2.84
CA ILE A 215 -2.05 25.47 3.84
C ILE A 215 -1.57 26.92 3.92
N VAL A 216 -1.64 27.51 5.12
CA VAL A 216 -1.29 28.91 5.32
C VAL A 216 0.06 29.05 5.99
N GLY A 217 0.74 30.18 5.74
CA GLY A 217 2.06 30.41 6.29
C GLY A 217 2.46 31.88 6.26
N SER A 218 3.58 32.17 6.92
CA SER A 218 4.27 33.45 6.89
C SER A 218 5.75 33.22 6.59
N ASP A 219 6.40 34.19 5.95
CA ASP A 219 7.82 34.13 5.58
C ASP A 219 8.22 32.83 4.85
N GLY A 220 7.30 32.32 4.01
CA GLY A 220 7.52 31.10 3.24
C GLY A 220 7.48 29.79 4.03
N ARG A 221 7.06 29.82 5.31
CA ARG A 221 6.96 28.65 6.20
C ARG A 221 5.52 28.44 6.65
N VAL A 222 5.09 27.18 6.75
CA VAL A 222 3.74 26.83 7.24
C VAL A 222 3.53 27.28 8.69
N ASN A 223 2.34 27.77 9.00
CA ASN A 223 1.90 28.08 10.36
C ASN A 223 0.49 27.56 10.66
N GLY A 224 -0.21 26.97 9.67
CA GLY A 224 -1.51 26.38 9.88
C GLY A 224 -2.17 25.80 8.64
N VAL A 225 -3.34 25.19 8.85
CA VAL A 225 -4.19 24.59 7.83
C VAL A 225 -5.58 25.22 7.91
N LYS A 226 -6.12 25.67 6.79
CA LYS A 226 -7.49 26.18 6.65
C LYS A 226 -8.37 25.11 6.01
N SER A 227 -9.40 24.67 6.70
CA SER A 227 -10.38 23.70 6.18
C SER A 227 -11.79 24.29 6.13
N ALA A 228 -12.68 23.66 5.36
CA ALA A 228 -14.06 24.10 5.21
C ALA A 228 -14.90 23.89 6.48
N THR A 229 -14.50 22.93 7.34
CA THR A 229 -15.24 22.55 8.55
C THR A 229 -14.65 23.13 9.83
N GLY A 230 -13.49 23.77 9.77
CA GLY A 230 -12.83 24.36 10.95
C GLY A 230 -13.25 25.79 11.21
N LEU A 231 -13.24 26.19 12.49
CA LEU A 231 -13.41 27.57 12.92
C LEU A 231 -12.11 28.35 12.69
N GLY A 232 -11.81 28.71 11.41
CA GLY A 232 -10.63 29.48 11.05
C GLY A 232 -9.43 28.63 10.61
N VAL A 233 -8.24 28.97 11.10
CA VAL A 233 -6.98 28.30 10.79
C VAL A 233 -6.57 27.40 11.96
N THR A 234 -6.41 26.11 11.72
CA THR A 234 -5.81 25.18 12.69
C THR A 234 -4.30 25.34 12.68
N PRO A 235 -3.67 25.72 13.81
CA PRO A 235 -2.23 25.94 13.84
C PRO A 235 -1.42 24.67 13.59
N ALA A 236 -0.38 24.76 12.75
CA ALA A 236 0.55 23.65 12.48
C ALA A 236 1.95 24.18 12.16
N ASP A 237 2.95 23.57 12.75
CA ASP A 237 4.36 23.89 12.52
C ASP A 237 4.97 23.07 11.37
N LEU A 238 4.29 21.96 11.04
CA LEU A 238 4.61 21.03 9.96
C LEU A 238 3.33 20.38 9.43
N VAL A 239 3.29 20.13 8.11
CA VAL A 239 2.18 19.44 7.43
C VAL A 239 2.71 18.20 6.71
N LEU A 240 2.05 17.06 6.93
CA LEU A 240 2.22 15.84 6.15
C LEU A 240 1.05 15.66 5.18
N LEU A 241 1.36 15.49 3.89
CA LEU A 241 0.40 15.22 2.84
C LEU A 241 0.34 13.71 2.59
N ASP A 242 -0.76 13.05 2.98
CA ASP A 242 -1.12 11.67 2.64
C ASP A 242 -2.41 11.63 1.82
N THR A 243 -2.44 12.37 0.73
CA THR A 243 -3.60 12.54 -0.14
C THR A 243 -3.67 11.52 -1.27
N GLY A 244 -2.97 10.38 -1.07
CA GLY A 244 -2.85 9.27 -1.99
C GLY A 244 -1.61 9.33 -2.87
N VAL A 245 -1.54 8.39 -3.80
CA VAL A 245 -0.39 8.23 -4.70
C VAL A 245 -0.84 8.20 -6.16
N GLN A 246 0.10 8.44 -7.06
CA GLN A 246 -0.07 8.27 -8.50
C GLN A 246 1.09 7.48 -9.10
N PRO A 247 0.83 6.61 -10.09
CA PRO A 247 1.86 5.82 -10.73
C PRO A 247 2.91 6.68 -11.44
N ASN A 248 4.17 6.26 -11.39
CA ASN A 248 5.26 6.89 -12.14
C ASN A 248 5.23 6.34 -13.57
N THR A 249 4.50 7.00 -14.44
CA THR A 249 4.31 6.61 -15.85
C THR A 249 4.92 7.61 -16.85
N GLU A 250 5.66 8.61 -16.36
CA GLU A 250 6.28 9.63 -17.22
C GLU A 250 7.22 9.03 -18.25
N LEU A 251 7.99 7.99 -17.88
CA LEU A 251 8.93 7.30 -18.76
C LEU A 251 8.28 6.58 -19.95
N VAL A 252 6.99 6.28 -19.86
CA VAL A 252 6.27 5.59 -20.95
C VAL A 252 5.50 6.55 -21.86
N ARG A 253 5.53 7.85 -21.55
CA ARG A 253 4.92 8.86 -22.39
C ARG A 253 5.64 8.88 -23.75
N ASP A 254 4.89 8.95 -24.83
CA ASP A 254 5.39 9.01 -26.20
C ASP A 254 6.22 7.79 -26.68
N THR A 255 6.21 6.68 -25.91
CA THR A 255 6.92 5.43 -26.26
C THR A 255 6.04 4.41 -27.00
N GLY A 256 4.74 4.63 -27.06
CA GLY A 256 3.75 3.67 -27.53
C GLY A 256 3.32 2.64 -26.49
N ILE A 257 3.92 2.63 -25.29
CA ILE A 257 3.47 1.81 -24.17
C ILE A 257 2.17 2.41 -23.61
N GLN A 258 1.14 1.59 -23.46
CA GLN A 258 -0.17 2.06 -23.04
C GLN A 258 -0.24 2.30 -21.53
N VAL A 259 -0.82 3.42 -21.15
CA VAL A 259 -1.27 3.73 -19.80
C VAL A 259 -2.77 3.41 -19.73
N GLY A 260 -3.16 2.63 -18.73
CA GLY A 260 -4.53 2.19 -18.57
C GLY A 260 -5.42 3.20 -17.85
N LEU A 261 -6.67 2.82 -17.64
CA LEU A 261 -7.72 3.70 -17.07
C LEU A 261 -7.44 4.14 -15.64
N THR A 262 -6.61 3.41 -14.91
CA THR A 262 -6.22 3.76 -13.53
C THR A 262 -5.06 4.75 -13.46
N GLY A 263 -4.46 5.09 -14.59
CA GLY A 263 -3.23 5.86 -14.71
C GLY A 263 -1.95 5.04 -14.55
N GLY A 264 -2.05 3.74 -14.28
CA GLY A 264 -0.93 2.79 -14.28
C GLY A 264 -0.61 2.27 -15.67
N ILE A 265 0.59 1.70 -15.85
CA ILE A 265 0.97 1.03 -17.09
C ILE A 265 0.06 -0.17 -17.29
N ALA A 266 -0.59 -0.24 -18.46
CA ALA A 266 -1.46 -1.36 -18.81
C ALA A 266 -0.62 -2.63 -19.06
N VAL A 267 -1.01 -3.73 -18.43
CA VAL A 267 -0.37 -5.03 -18.57
C VAL A 267 -1.41 -6.13 -18.68
N ASP A 268 -1.04 -7.21 -19.33
CA ASP A 268 -1.82 -8.44 -19.36
C ASP A 268 -1.61 -9.31 -18.11
N ASP A 269 -2.22 -10.50 -18.09
CA ASP A 269 -2.06 -11.47 -16.98
C ASP A 269 -0.60 -11.94 -16.79
N TYR A 270 0.24 -11.76 -17.79
CA TYR A 270 1.67 -12.13 -17.75
C TYR A 270 2.57 -10.97 -17.33
N MET A 271 2.00 -9.83 -16.96
CA MET A 271 2.70 -8.56 -16.67
C MET A 271 3.40 -7.97 -17.90
N GLU A 272 3.05 -8.39 -19.11
CA GLU A 272 3.59 -7.84 -20.36
C GLU A 272 2.74 -6.66 -20.83
N THR A 273 3.39 -5.62 -21.32
CA THR A 273 2.72 -4.46 -21.90
C THR A 273 2.24 -4.77 -23.33
N ASN A 274 1.62 -3.80 -23.98
CA ASN A 274 1.26 -3.91 -25.40
C ASN A 274 2.48 -4.00 -26.35
N ILE A 275 3.70 -3.77 -25.85
CA ILE A 275 4.95 -3.92 -26.64
C ILE A 275 5.65 -5.20 -26.21
N PRO A 276 5.81 -6.21 -27.11
CA PRO A 276 6.43 -7.48 -26.78
C PRO A 276 7.84 -7.33 -26.20
N GLY A 277 8.11 -8.09 -25.12
CA GLY A 277 9.39 -8.06 -24.40
C GLY A 277 9.52 -6.91 -23.40
N ILE A 278 8.53 -6.03 -23.29
CA ILE A 278 8.47 -4.97 -22.27
C ILE A 278 7.39 -5.31 -21.25
N PHE A 279 7.79 -5.41 -19.99
CA PHE A 279 6.95 -5.75 -18.83
C PHE A 279 6.83 -4.57 -17.90
N ALA A 280 5.76 -4.53 -17.12
CA ALA A 280 5.65 -3.61 -16.00
C ALA A 280 5.09 -4.33 -14.76
N ALA A 281 5.57 -3.95 -13.56
CA ALA A 281 5.14 -4.57 -12.32
C ALA A 281 5.27 -3.62 -11.12
N GLY A 282 4.49 -3.88 -10.09
CA GLY A 282 4.43 -3.07 -8.88
C GLY A 282 3.50 -1.87 -9.03
N ASN A 283 3.68 -0.88 -8.17
CA ASN A 283 2.71 0.20 -8.01
C ASN A 283 2.61 1.14 -9.25
N CYS A 284 3.52 1.04 -10.22
CA CYS A 284 3.42 1.77 -11.48
C CYS A 284 2.52 1.07 -12.52
N ALA A 285 2.25 -0.23 -12.34
CA ALA A 285 1.43 -1.03 -13.24
C ALA A 285 0.00 -1.19 -12.71
N GLU A 286 -0.95 -1.39 -13.63
CA GLU A 286 -2.30 -1.77 -13.25
C GLU A 286 -2.30 -3.14 -12.56
N THR A 287 -3.21 -3.28 -11.59
CA THR A 287 -3.42 -4.54 -10.87
C THR A 287 -4.82 -5.05 -11.19
N PHE A 288 -4.96 -6.31 -11.59
CA PHE A 288 -6.26 -6.92 -11.79
C PHE A 288 -6.93 -7.19 -10.44
N CYS A 289 -8.12 -6.61 -10.22
CA CYS A 289 -8.96 -6.94 -9.07
C CYS A 289 -9.79 -8.18 -9.41
N ALA A 290 -9.54 -9.29 -8.72
CA ALA A 290 -10.16 -10.57 -9.04
C ALA A 290 -11.69 -10.58 -8.83
N LEU A 291 -12.20 -9.79 -7.86
CA LEU A 291 -13.65 -9.68 -7.60
C LEU A 291 -14.36 -8.75 -8.58
N ARG A 292 -13.75 -7.61 -8.90
CA ARG A 292 -14.31 -6.61 -9.83
C ARG A 292 -14.06 -6.97 -11.29
N ARG A 293 -13.18 -7.94 -11.56
CA ARG A 293 -12.77 -8.38 -12.89
C ARG A 293 -12.32 -7.24 -13.80
N ARG A 294 -11.67 -6.25 -13.22
CA ARG A 294 -11.14 -5.07 -13.93
C ARG A 294 -9.87 -4.56 -13.29
N PRO A 295 -9.06 -3.77 -14.02
CA PRO A 295 -7.89 -3.11 -13.47
C PRO A 295 -8.23 -2.14 -12.33
N VAL A 296 -7.35 -2.07 -11.36
CA VAL A 296 -7.35 -1.12 -10.24
C VAL A 296 -5.91 -0.64 -9.99
N LEU A 297 -5.77 0.49 -9.34
CA LEU A 297 -4.48 0.89 -8.79
C LEU A 297 -4.28 0.23 -7.43
N SER A 298 -3.10 -0.35 -7.22
CA SER A 298 -2.73 -0.97 -5.95
C SER A 298 -1.35 -0.49 -5.50
N ALA A 299 -1.28 0.11 -4.32
CA ALA A 299 -0.02 0.51 -3.69
C ALA A 299 0.38 -0.45 -2.54
N ILE A 300 0.11 -1.74 -2.70
CA ILE A 300 0.33 -2.78 -1.68
C ILE A 300 1.63 -3.51 -1.99
N GLY A 301 2.56 -3.52 -1.04
CA GLY A 301 3.90 -4.12 -1.22
C GLY A 301 3.87 -5.62 -1.57
N THR A 302 2.96 -6.39 -0.96
CA THR A 302 2.80 -7.83 -1.26
C THR A 302 2.29 -8.08 -2.69
N VAL A 303 1.46 -7.19 -3.23
CA VAL A 303 1.00 -7.22 -4.62
C VAL A 303 2.17 -6.90 -5.56
N ALA A 304 2.92 -5.84 -5.27
CA ALA A 304 4.09 -5.44 -6.04
C ALA A 304 5.13 -6.57 -6.13
N ALA A 305 5.43 -7.25 -5.01
CA ALA A 305 6.36 -8.37 -4.97
C ALA A 305 5.85 -9.58 -5.78
N LYS A 306 4.56 -9.90 -5.71
CA LYS A 306 3.95 -11.00 -6.48
C LYS A 306 3.93 -10.69 -7.98
N GLN A 307 3.57 -9.47 -8.39
CA GLN A 307 3.66 -9.04 -9.79
C GLN A 307 5.10 -9.11 -10.29
N GLY A 308 6.06 -8.59 -9.51
CA GLY A 308 7.50 -8.70 -9.83
C GLY A 308 7.93 -10.15 -10.03
N ARG A 309 7.51 -11.07 -9.16
CA ARG A 309 7.82 -12.50 -9.30
C ARG A 309 7.26 -13.08 -10.61
N VAL A 310 6.02 -12.77 -10.96
CA VAL A 310 5.39 -13.20 -12.23
C VAL A 310 6.13 -12.62 -13.43
N ALA A 311 6.41 -11.31 -13.42
CA ALA A 311 7.20 -10.66 -14.47
C ALA A 311 8.59 -11.30 -14.61
N GLY A 312 9.25 -11.63 -13.49
CA GLY A 312 10.55 -12.31 -13.49
C GLY A 312 10.51 -13.71 -14.10
N GLU A 313 9.43 -14.47 -13.91
CA GLU A 313 9.24 -15.75 -14.58
C GLU A 313 9.10 -15.58 -16.09
N ASN A 314 8.35 -14.59 -16.52
CA ASN A 314 8.09 -14.32 -17.93
C ASN A 314 9.31 -13.68 -18.63
N LEU A 315 10.05 -12.83 -17.93
CA LEU A 315 11.37 -12.35 -18.36
C LEU A 315 12.37 -13.49 -18.61
N ALA A 316 12.26 -14.61 -17.89
CA ALA A 316 13.08 -15.79 -18.09
C ALA A 316 12.45 -16.80 -19.08
N GLY A 317 11.47 -16.39 -19.89
CA GLY A 317 10.86 -17.21 -20.95
C GLY A 317 9.80 -18.22 -20.47
N ARG A 318 9.35 -18.16 -19.19
CA ARG A 318 8.19 -18.94 -18.72
C ARG A 318 6.87 -18.23 -19.05
N ARG A 319 5.76 -18.93 -18.80
CA ARG A 319 4.40 -18.38 -18.93
C ARG A 319 3.66 -18.46 -17.60
N ALA A 320 4.01 -17.57 -16.68
CA ALA A 320 3.35 -17.44 -15.40
C ALA A 320 2.27 -16.36 -15.45
N LYS A 321 1.12 -16.61 -14.80
CA LYS A 321 0.02 -15.64 -14.73
C LYS A 321 -0.11 -15.02 -13.34
N PHE A 322 -0.34 -13.73 -13.29
CA PHE A 322 -0.79 -13.03 -12.09
C PHE A 322 -2.31 -13.18 -11.97
N ARG A 323 -2.78 -13.82 -10.90
CA ARG A 323 -4.21 -14.12 -10.71
C ARG A 323 -5.03 -12.97 -10.14
N GLY A 324 -4.42 -11.80 -10.01
CA GLY A 324 -5.05 -10.63 -9.43
C GLY A 324 -4.87 -10.51 -7.92
N SER A 325 -5.53 -9.50 -7.36
CA SER A 325 -5.50 -9.16 -5.95
C SER A 325 -6.92 -8.97 -5.41
N PHE A 326 -7.09 -9.26 -4.13
CA PHE A 326 -8.31 -8.98 -3.36
C PHE A 326 -8.17 -7.71 -2.50
N GLY A 327 -7.04 -7.02 -2.57
CA GLY A 327 -6.77 -5.82 -1.78
C GLY A 327 -6.66 -6.10 -0.28
N THR A 328 -6.10 -7.26 0.10
CA THR A 328 -5.89 -7.63 1.50
C THR A 328 -4.83 -6.75 2.13
N THR A 329 -5.20 -6.10 3.24
CA THR A 329 -4.33 -5.18 3.99
C THR A 329 -4.58 -5.30 5.48
N ILE A 330 -3.56 -4.99 6.25
CA ILE A 330 -3.60 -4.85 7.71
C ILE A 330 -2.70 -3.70 8.11
N LEU A 331 -3.11 -2.95 9.13
CA LEU A 331 -2.28 -1.92 9.77
C LEU A 331 -2.56 -1.91 11.27
N LYS A 332 -1.68 -1.25 11.99
CA LYS A 332 -1.85 -0.94 13.42
C LYS A 332 -2.15 0.55 13.58
N VAL A 333 -3.15 0.85 14.41
CA VAL A 333 -3.47 2.21 14.84
C VAL A 333 -3.45 2.20 16.35
N PHE A 334 -2.37 2.63 16.97
CA PHE A 334 -2.08 2.53 18.40
C PHE A 334 -2.16 1.08 18.91
N GLU A 335 -3.19 0.73 19.68
CA GLU A 335 -3.41 -0.63 20.18
C GLU A 335 -4.34 -1.45 19.30
N LEU A 336 -4.96 -0.81 18.30
CA LEU A 336 -5.97 -1.43 17.46
C LEU A 336 -5.33 -2.02 16.18
N GLY A 337 -5.49 -3.31 15.94
CA GLY A 337 -5.27 -3.92 14.63
C GLY A 337 -6.47 -3.63 13.73
N VAL A 338 -6.24 -3.23 12.49
CA VAL A 338 -7.30 -2.97 11.50
C VAL A 338 -6.95 -3.69 10.20
N ALA A 339 -7.89 -4.47 9.67
CA ALA A 339 -7.63 -5.28 8.50
C ALA A 339 -8.84 -5.35 7.57
N ARG A 340 -8.59 -5.56 6.27
CA ARG A 340 -9.62 -5.83 5.28
C ARG A 340 -9.15 -6.77 4.18
N THR A 341 -10.11 -7.42 3.53
CA THR A 341 -9.92 -8.15 2.26
C THR A 341 -11.20 -8.12 1.44
N GLY A 342 -11.09 -8.17 0.13
CA GLY A 342 -12.23 -8.12 -0.77
C GLY A 342 -12.91 -6.74 -0.82
N LEU A 343 -14.20 -6.72 -1.06
CA LEU A 343 -15.00 -5.50 -1.24
C LEU A 343 -15.55 -4.97 0.09
N SER A 344 -15.56 -3.66 0.25
CA SER A 344 -16.40 -3.00 1.26
C SER A 344 -17.86 -2.97 0.80
N SER A 345 -18.78 -2.64 1.71
CA SER A 345 -20.21 -2.47 1.36
C SER A 345 -20.39 -1.39 0.29
N ARG A 346 -19.65 -0.27 0.41
CA ARG A 346 -19.63 0.81 -0.58
C ARG A 346 -19.15 0.33 -1.95
N GLU A 347 -18.08 -0.46 -1.97
CA GLU A 347 -17.52 -1.01 -3.20
C GLU A 347 -18.46 -2.04 -3.84
N ALA A 348 -19.10 -2.92 -3.06
CA ALA A 348 -20.09 -3.87 -3.55
C ALA A 348 -21.31 -3.15 -4.16
N ALA A 349 -21.79 -2.09 -3.51
CA ALA A 349 -22.87 -1.25 -4.04
C ALA A 349 -22.48 -0.56 -5.35
N ALA A 350 -21.24 -0.03 -5.46
CA ALA A 350 -20.74 0.60 -6.68
C ALA A 350 -20.65 -0.38 -7.86
N GLU A 351 -20.36 -1.67 -7.59
CA GLU A 351 -20.35 -2.75 -8.57
C GLU A 351 -21.79 -3.34 -8.81
N ARG A 352 -22.81 -2.73 -8.21
CA ARG A 352 -24.23 -3.16 -8.30
C ARG A 352 -24.46 -4.58 -7.81
N ILE A 353 -23.63 -5.08 -6.90
CA ILE A 353 -23.79 -6.39 -6.26
C ILE A 353 -24.84 -6.25 -5.16
N ARG A 354 -25.89 -7.08 -5.19
CA ARG A 354 -26.84 -7.21 -4.08
C ARG A 354 -26.17 -8.00 -2.96
N PHE A 355 -25.81 -7.35 -1.87
CA PHE A 355 -25.09 -7.97 -0.79
C PHE A 355 -25.90 -8.01 0.52
N ALA A 356 -25.45 -8.86 1.44
CA ALA A 356 -25.76 -8.82 2.85
C ALA A 356 -24.45 -8.60 3.61
N ALA A 357 -24.53 -7.85 4.70
CA ALA A 357 -23.36 -7.64 5.56
C ALA A 357 -23.78 -7.63 7.02
N ALA A 358 -23.00 -8.27 7.89
CA ALA A 358 -23.18 -8.25 9.33
C ALA A 358 -21.84 -7.99 10.02
N ARG A 359 -21.87 -7.15 11.06
CA ARG A 359 -20.77 -6.93 11.99
C ARG A 359 -21.11 -7.58 13.33
N ILE A 360 -20.15 -8.24 13.92
CA ILE A 360 -20.23 -8.76 15.28
C ILE A 360 -19.11 -8.15 16.13
N GLU A 361 -19.30 -8.20 17.44
CA GLU A 361 -18.28 -8.01 18.45
C GLU A 361 -18.10 -9.30 19.22
N ALA A 362 -16.86 -9.71 19.47
CA ALA A 362 -16.53 -10.91 20.22
C ALA A 362 -15.19 -10.73 20.95
N ASP A 363 -14.85 -11.68 21.80
CA ASP A 363 -13.49 -11.79 22.34
C ASP A 363 -12.61 -12.58 21.35
N ASP A 364 -11.34 -12.21 21.22
CA ASP A 364 -10.38 -12.86 20.31
C ASP A 364 -10.08 -14.31 20.70
N ARG A 365 -10.29 -14.65 21.98
CA ARG A 365 -10.09 -15.96 22.61
C ARG A 365 -11.15 -16.19 23.69
N THR A 366 -11.06 -17.32 24.35
CA THR A 366 -11.99 -17.65 25.44
C THR A 366 -11.95 -16.62 26.56
N SER A 367 -13.11 -16.08 26.97
CA SER A 367 -13.23 -14.93 27.88
C SER A 367 -12.63 -15.18 29.27
N TYR A 368 -12.62 -16.42 29.75
CA TYR A 368 -11.97 -16.76 31.02
C TYR A 368 -10.44 -16.85 30.95
N TYR A 369 -9.86 -16.88 29.73
CA TYR A 369 -8.41 -16.93 29.60
C TYR A 369 -7.82 -15.52 29.71
N PRO A 370 -6.74 -15.33 30.51
CA PRO A 370 -6.17 -13.99 30.71
C PRO A 370 -5.75 -13.34 29.40
N GLY A 371 -6.04 -12.04 29.29
CA GLY A 371 -5.66 -11.24 28.12
C GLY A 371 -6.61 -11.36 26.93
N ALA A 372 -7.82 -11.91 27.12
CA ALA A 372 -8.89 -11.83 26.11
C ALA A 372 -9.20 -10.37 25.78
N ARG A 373 -9.28 -10.04 24.48
CA ARG A 373 -9.49 -8.68 23.97
C ARG A 373 -10.58 -8.64 22.90
N LYS A 374 -11.28 -7.53 22.83
CA LYS A 374 -12.34 -7.34 21.85
C LYS A 374 -11.83 -7.29 20.42
N VAL A 375 -12.59 -7.95 19.53
CA VAL A 375 -12.45 -7.89 18.09
C VAL A 375 -13.82 -7.67 17.45
N TRP A 376 -13.85 -6.90 16.40
CA TRP A 376 -15.03 -6.66 15.56
C TRP A 376 -14.75 -7.26 14.19
N ILE A 377 -15.66 -8.12 13.73
CA ILE A 377 -15.55 -8.78 12.41
C ILE A 377 -16.80 -8.44 11.63
N LYS A 378 -16.60 -7.95 10.41
CA LYS A 378 -17.67 -7.70 9.45
C LYS A 378 -17.44 -8.55 8.21
N LEU A 379 -18.47 -9.29 7.79
CA LEU A 379 -18.47 -10.06 6.55
C LEU A 379 -19.48 -9.47 5.58
N ILE A 380 -19.13 -9.52 4.29
CA ILE A 380 -19.93 -9.01 3.17
C ILE A 380 -20.07 -10.15 2.19
N VAL A 381 -21.31 -10.49 1.85
CA VAL A 381 -21.69 -11.68 1.05
C VAL A 381 -22.57 -11.26 -0.10
N ASP A 382 -22.30 -11.74 -1.28
CA ASP A 382 -23.21 -11.62 -2.44
C ASP A 382 -24.46 -12.48 -2.20
N ARG A 383 -25.64 -11.86 -2.24
CA ARG A 383 -26.92 -12.54 -1.96
C ARG A 383 -27.28 -13.60 -3.00
N GLU A 384 -26.84 -13.43 -4.24
CA GLU A 384 -27.18 -14.34 -5.33
C GLU A 384 -26.30 -15.59 -5.31
N SER A 385 -24.99 -15.43 -5.33
CA SER A 385 -24.05 -16.53 -5.33
C SER A 385 -23.77 -17.10 -3.93
N ARG A 386 -24.19 -16.41 -2.85
CA ARG A 386 -23.89 -16.69 -1.45
C ARG A 386 -22.39 -16.69 -1.14
N LYS A 387 -21.52 -16.23 -2.06
CA LYS A 387 -20.07 -16.19 -1.87
C LYS A 387 -19.66 -15.06 -0.95
N LEU A 388 -18.66 -15.33 -0.12
CA LEU A 388 -17.95 -14.31 0.62
C LEU A 388 -17.21 -13.40 -0.37
N ILE A 389 -17.50 -12.09 -0.37
CA ILE A 389 -16.90 -11.11 -1.26
C ILE A 389 -16.11 -10.03 -0.53
N GLY A 390 -16.24 -9.94 0.79
CA GLY A 390 -15.49 -8.99 1.59
C GLY A 390 -15.49 -9.32 3.07
N ALA A 391 -14.43 -8.92 3.74
CA ALA A 391 -14.29 -8.99 5.18
C ALA A 391 -13.51 -7.78 5.70
N GLN A 392 -13.91 -7.29 6.87
CA GLN A 392 -13.23 -6.22 7.60
C GLN A 392 -13.12 -6.61 9.06
N ALA A 393 -12.02 -6.25 9.68
CA ALA A 393 -11.78 -6.51 11.09
C ALA A 393 -11.12 -5.31 11.75
N ALA A 394 -11.52 -5.04 13.00
CA ALA A 394 -10.81 -4.17 13.91
C ALA A 394 -10.72 -4.88 15.27
N GLY A 395 -9.65 -4.66 16.04
CA GLY A 395 -9.58 -5.32 17.34
C GLY A 395 -8.30 -5.04 18.10
N TYR A 396 -8.41 -5.14 19.41
CA TYR A 396 -7.27 -5.12 20.33
C TYR A 396 -6.60 -6.51 20.45
N GLY A 397 -7.29 -7.57 19.96
CA GLY A 397 -6.76 -8.92 19.80
C GLY A 397 -6.31 -9.18 18.38
N ASP A 398 -5.93 -10.42 18.09
CA ASP A 398 -5.43 -10.81 16.76
C ASP A 398 -6.54 -10.78 15.70
N VAL A 399 -6.43 -9.84 14.77
CA VAL A 399 -7.29 -9.71 13.59
C VAL A 399 -6.66 -10.35 12.35
N SER A 400 -5.32 -10.56 12.35
CA SER A 400 -4.56 -11.05 11.18
C SER A 400 -5.00 -12.44 10.77
N LYS A 401 -5.09 -13.37 11.73
CA LYS A 401 -5.57 -14.73 11.50
C LYS A 401 -6.94 -14.75 10.79
N ARG A 402 -7.89 -13.91 11.27
CA ARG A 402 -9.26 -13.90 10.76
C ARG A 402 -9.35 -13.33 9.36
N ILE A 403 -8.58 -12.26 9.08
CA ILE A 403 -8.58 -11.67 7.75
C ILE A 403 -7.89 -12.58 6.72
N ASP A 404 -6.84 -13.31 7.11
CA ASP A 404 -6.15 -14.26 6.22
C ASP A 404 -7.03 -15.47 5.89
N VAL A 405 -7.80 -15.98 6.86
CA VAL A 405 -8.81 -17.02 6.61
C VAL A 405 -9.89 -16.50 5.66
N ALA A 406 -10.40 -15.28 5.87
CA ALA A 406 -11.38 -14.66 4.98
C ALA A 406 -10.81 -14.43 3.56
N ALA A 407 -9.55 -13.99 3.44
CA ALA A 407 -8.87 -13.83 2.15
C ALA A 407 -8.73 -15.17 1.41
N THR A 408 -8.42 -16.24 2.15
CA THR A 408 -8.35 -17.60 1.62
C THR A 408 -9.72 -18.08 1.14
N ALA A 409 -10.77 -17.86 1.93
CA ALA A 409 -12.14 -18.20 1.58
C ALA A 409 -12.61 -17.47 0.31
N ILE A 410 -12.35 -16.15 0.22
CA ILE A 410 -12.65 -15.35 -0.98
C ILE A 410 -11.87 -15.88 -2.20
N SER A 411 -10.58 -16.18 -2.04
CA SER A 411 -9.74 -16.72 -3.11
C SER A 411 -10.22 -18.08 -3.60
N GLY A 412 -10.74 -18.91 -2.70
CA GLY A 412 -11.34 -20.21 -3.01
C GLY A 412 -12.79 -20.11 -3.56
N GLY A 413 -13.38 -18.91 -3.57
CA GLY A 413 -14.77 -18.72 -3.99
C GLY A 413 -15.80 -19.38 -3.07
N MET A 414 -15.45 -19.52 -1.78
CA MET A 414 -16.31 -20.18 -0.78
C MET A 414 -17.59 -19.41 -0.53
N THR A 415 -18.68 -20.15 -0.34
CA THR A 415 -19.96 -19.59 0.11
C THR A 415 -19.92 -19.29 1.60
N ILE A 416 -20.88 -18.49 2.08
CA ILE A 416 -20.99 -18.22 3.52
C ILE A 416 -21.37 -19.48 4.32
N ASP A 417 -22.03 -20.44 3.67
CA ASP A 417 -22.34 -21.75 4.25
C ASP A 417 -21.07 -22.55 4.49
N ASP A 418 -20.13 -22.55 3.53
CA ASP A 418 -18.81 -23.18 3.66
C ASP A 418 -18.00 -22.50 4.78
N VAL A 419 -17.96 -21.16 4.78
CA VAL A 419 -17.23 -20.38 5.80
C VAL A 419 -17.75 -20.65 7.21
N ALA A 420 -19.06 -20.79 7.38
CA ALA A 420 -19.68 -21.07 8.68
C ALA A 420 -19.34 -22.47 9.23
N GLN A 421 -18.83 -23.36 8.40
CA GLN A 421 -18.47 -24.73 8.76
C GLN A 421 -16.96 -25.01 8.70
N LEU A 422 -16.12 -23.97 8.57
CA LEU A 422 -14.68 -24.13 8.58
C LEU A 422 -14.21 -24.77 9.89
N ASP A 423 -13.37 -25.80 9.77
CA ASP A 423 -12.67 -26.41 10.89
C ASP A 423 -11.46 -25.54 11.26
N LEU A 424 -11.66 -24.63 12.20
CA LEU A 424 -10.62 -23.70 12.65
C LEU A 424 -10.01 -24.17 13.97
N ALA A 425 -8.69 -24.01 14.09
CA ALA A 425 -7.95 -24.38 15.26
C ALA A 425 -8.45 -23.67 16.53
N TYR A 426 -8.70 -24.45 17.57
CA TYR A 426 -9.15 -24.01 18.88
C TYR A 426 -8.23 -24.48 20.01
N SER A 427 -7.92 -23.54 20.88
CA SER A 427 -7.48 -23.78 22.26
C SER A 427 -7.67 -22.48 23.03
N PRO A 428 -7.96 -22.50 24.35
CA PRO A 428 -8.28 -21.29 25.13
C PRO A 428 -7.31 -20.11 24.94
N PRO A 429 -5.98 -20.28 24.83
CA PRO A 429 -5.03 -19.19 24.60
C PRO A 429 -5.11 -18.55 23.20
N TYR A 430 -5.67 -19.25 22.20
CA TYR A 430 -5.57 -18.86 20.79
C TYR A 430 -6.91 -18.53 20.14
N GLY A 431 -8.01 -18.93 20.72
CA GLY A 431 -9.34 -18.70 20.18
C GLY A 431 -10.46 -19.07 21.13
N SER A 432 -11.69 -18.72 20.76
CA SER A 432 -12.91 -19.22 21.38
C SER A 432 -13.39 -20.47 20.64
N LEU A 433 -14.22 -21.29 21.31
CA LEU A 433 -14.80 -22.50 20.70
C LEU A 433 -15.52 -22.18 19.39
N TRP A 434 -16.21 -21.05 19.34
CA TRP A 434 -16.74 -20.44 18.14
C TRP A 434 -15.85 -19.26 17.77
N ASP A 435 -14.94 -19.44 16.79
CA ASP A 435 -14.09 -18.34 16.35
C ASP A 435 -14.95 -17.15 15.89
N PRO A 436 -14.58 -15.91 16.20
CA PRO A 436 -15.30 -14.70 15.77
C PRO A 436 -15.68 -14.67 14.29
N LEU A 437 -14.84 -15.26 13.40
CA LEU A 437 -15.17 -15.38 11.99
C LEU A 437 -16.41 -16.25 11.74
N LEU A 438 -16.52 -17.38 12.45
CA LEU A 438 -17.66 -18.29 12.35
C LEU A 438 -18.92 -17.64 12.92
N VAL A 439 -18.80 -16.90 14.01
CA VAL A 439 -19.91 -16.11 14.60
C VAL A 439 -20.42 -15.06 13.61
N ALA A 440 -19.50 -14.35 12.94
CA ALA A 440 -19.85 -13.39 11.90
C ALA A 440 -20.54 -14.08 10.70
N ALA A 441 -20.06 -15.25 10.29
CA ALA A 441 -20.67 -16.02 9.21
C ALA A 441 -22.11 -16.45 9.58
N GLN A 442 -22.34 -16.92 10.80
CA GLN A 442 -23.69 -17.25 11.29
C GLN A 442 -24.62 -16.02 11.32
N ALA A 443 -24.09 -14.84 11.64
CA ALA A 443 -24.87 -13.61 11.62
C ALA A 443 -25.32 -13.24 10.21
N VAL A 444 -24.44 -13.34 9.18
CA VAL A 444 -24.80 -13.07 7.79
C VAL A 444 -25.75 -14.12 7.24
N LEU A 445 -25.59 -15.41 7.60
CA LEU A 445 -26.47 -16.49 7.18
C LEU A 445 -27.95 -16.22 7.49
N ARG A 446 -28.26 -15.57 8.63
CA ARG A 446 -29.62 -15.18 9.00
C ARG A 446 -30.22 -14.13 8.06
N MET A 447 -29.38 -13.38 7.33
CA MET A 447 -29.78 -12.29 6.43
C MET A 447 -29.93 -12.73 4.97
N VAL A 448 -29.37 -13.90 4.61
CA VAL A 448 -29.38 -14.44 3.23
C VAL A 448 -30.20 -15.73 3.08
N ARG A 449 -30.94 -16.10 4.13
CA ARG A 449 -31.95 -17.16 4.13
C ARG A 449 -33.19 -16.73 3.37
#